data_4d9e73db388b684200ec36bf2085b5ff
#
_entry.id   4d9e73db388b684200ec36bf2085b5ff
#
_cell.length_a   1.000
_cell.length_b   1.000
_cell.length_c   1.000
_cell.angle_alpha   90.00
_cell.angle_beta   90.00
_cell.angle_gamma   90.00
#
_symmetry.space_group_name_H-M   'P 1'
#
loop_
_entity.id
_entity.type
_entity.pdbx_description
1 polymer ?
#
loop_
_entity_poly.entity_id
_entity_poly.type
_entity_poly.pdbx_seq_one_letter_code
_entity_poly.pdbx_strand_id
1 'polypeptide(L)'
;MTNLYPSMRLKVKRDTFFLPEANSGVYFRNNVSSFRMEGSMIDKWVEKLIPMFNGENTLESLTTGLPGPYRDRVYEIAETLYQNGFVKDVSRDHPYQLPEHVLKKYASQIEFIDSFVDSAAFRFQNYRQVKALAVGSGDMFVSLISALLESGLPKFQILITDRKQTNIQRLHKLMAHARKNDSEVAVEEISLSTWREIVEPFDYILYVSQEGNVEELKLLHTICREEKKVFIPALCLQQIGMAGPVVLPSSEYCWESAWRRLHRTELFKENRISSFSTTAGAMLSNLIVFELFKNITGVTEGDKNNQTFLLNLETMEGNWHTFLPHPLCSGKKVTRTVDDFDERTQRDLDREEIGKLLLFFNKLTSKATGIFHTWDEGDLLQLPLAQCRVQAIDPLSNGPADLLQSVISSGLTHEDARREAGLVGIEAYAMRLTAMLNLPTNVQIGAGETFTESVYRGLQKCLVQEMKRSQTNNTVSLSRIKLNTVEDEQSRFYLQALSTIQGEPLIGLGEEVHGFPAVWIGTKHGWYGSVDTNLTRSLRNALQQALYKSQNNEDPINFQGLTAASVLFIEKAQIQINIPDGDAQKHSMLLQSAKEVLGRNGKRLDIFELELEPIIKEGLAGIFGVVVREEE
;
A
#
# COMPACT_ATOMS: atom_id res chain seq x y z
N MET A 1 -11.02 -33.84 30.25
CA MET A 1 -9.77 -33.67 31.02
C MET A 1 -9.68 -32.20 31.36
N THR A 2 -9.55 -31.88 32.65
CA THR A 2 -9.44 -30.46 33.09
C THR A 2 -8.14 -29.86 32.58
N ASN A 3 -8.26 -28.70 31.89
CA ASN A 3 -7.09 -27.95 31.42
C ASN A 3 -6.44 -27.09 32.53
N LEU A 4 -6.99 -27.15 33.75
CA LEU A 4 -6.49 -26.41 34.90
C LEU A 4 -5.58 -27.25 35.77
N TYR A 5 -4.45 -26.64 36.18
CA TYR A 5 -3.51 -27.24 37.15
C TYR A 5 -3.62 -26.53 38.50
N PRO A 6 -3.44 -27.23 39.63
CA PRO A 6 -3.51 -26.64 40.98
C PRO A 6 -2.60 -25.42 41.20
N SER A 7 -1.46 -25.37 40.49
CA SER A 7 -0.48 -24.28 40.56
C SER A 7 -0.88 -23.02 39.77
N MET A 8 -1.94 -23.08 38.97
CA MET A 8 -2.40 -21.91 38.19
C MET A 8 -2.89 -20.78 39.10
N ARG A 9 -2.55 -19.56 38.74
CA ARG A 9 -3.05 -18.31 39.34
C ARG A 9 -3.99 -17.64 38.36
N LEU A 10 -5.28 -17.72 38.64
CA LEU A 10 -6.28 -17.15 37.74
C LEU A 10 -6.52 -15.68 38.04
N LYS A 11 -6.60 -14.87 36.97
CA LYS A 11 -6.97 -13.46 37.03
C LYS A 11 -8.16 -13.22 36.12
N VAL A 12 -9.24 -12.61 36.67
CA VAL A 12 -10.40 -12.18 35.90
C VAL A 12 -9.99 -11.05 34.94
N LYS A 13 -10.41 -11.14 33.68
CA LYS A 13 -10.23 -10.06 32.72
C LYS A 13 -11.10 -8.87 33.08
N ARG A 14 -10.61 -7.67 32.94
CA ARG A 14 -11.29 -6.43 33.35
C ARG A 14 -12.59 -6.16 32.58
N ASP A 15 -12.67 -6.60 31.35
CA ASP A 15 -13.86 -6.46 30.50
C ASP A 15 -14.95 -7.48 30.83
N THR A 16 -14.75 -8.32 31.85
CA THR A 16 -15.73 -9.29 32.34
C THR A 16 -16.86 -8.57 33.06
N PHE A 17 -18.04 -8.72 32.51
CA PHE A 17 -19.32 -8.36 33.15
C PHE A 17 -20.11 -9.62 33.45
N PHE A 18 -20.73 -9.69 34.62
CA PHE A 18 -21.66 -10.77 34.96
C PHE A 18 -22.92 -10.24 35.61
N LEU A 19 -24.03 -10.90 35.35
CA LEU A 19 -25.34 -10.55 35.87
C LEU A 19 -26.07 -11.82 36.36
N PRO A 20 -26.44 -11.91 37.65
CA PRO A 20 -27.30 -12.98 38.14
C PRO A 20 -28.69 -12.93 37.50
N GLU A 21 -29.23 -14.11 37.12
CA GLU A 21 -30.55 -14.26 36.53
C GLU A 21 -31.53 -14.91 37.47
N ALA A 22 -32.82 -14.61 37.32
CA ALA A 22 -33.89 -15.06 38.24
C ALA A 22 -34.08 -16.60 38.32
N ASN A 23 -33.54 -17.36 37.35
CA ASN A 23 -33.70 -18.82 37.24
C ASN A 23 -32.39 -19.59 37.60
N SER A 24 -31.68 -19.18 38.63
CA SER A 24 -30.45 -19.84 39.09
C SER A 24 -29.32 -19.90 38.05
N GLY A 25 -29.19 -18.88 37.21
CA GLY A 25 -28.12 -18.71 36.25
C GLY A 25 -27.34 -17.44 36.47
N VAL A 26 -26.16 -17.35 35.83
CA VAL A 26 -25.37 -16.11 35.72
C VAL A 26 -25.01 -15.93 34.27
N TYR A 27 -25.35 -14.77 33.71
CA TYR A 27 -24.95 -14.35 32.38
C TYR A 27 -23.62 -13.64 32.44
N PHE A 28 -22.67 -14.09 31.60
CA PHE A 28 -21.35 -13.48 31.44
C PHE A 28 -21.22 -12.84 30.08
N ARG A 29 -20.59 -11.68 30.03
CA ARG A 29 -20.25 -10.97 28.81
C ARG A 29 -18.88 -10.29 28.92
N ASN A 30 -18.11 -10.34 27.84
CA ASN A 30 -16.92 -9.52 27.64
C ASN A 30 -16.94 -8.91 26.22
N ASN A 31 -15.85 -8.25 25.78
CA ASN A 31 -15.79 -7.64 24.46
C ASN A 31 -15.76 -8.64 23.29
N VAL A 32 -15.48 -9.92 23.56
CA VAL A 32 -15.30 -10.96 22.54
C VAL A 32 -16.49 -11.94 22.50
N SER A 33 -17.01 -12.31 23.66
CA SER A 33 -17.99 -13.40 23.80
C SER A 33 -18.99 -13.18 24.92
N SER A 34 -20.03 -14.00 24.91
CA SER A 34 -20.96 -14.11 26.03
C SER A 34 -21.39 -15.56 26.20
N PHE A 35 -21.64 -15.96 27.44
CA PHE A 35 -22.20 -17.27 27.76
C PHE A 35 -23.04 -17.21 29.02
N ARG A 36 -23.79 -18.28 29.26
CA ARG A 36 -24.62 -18.45 30.45
C ARG A 36 -24.14 -19.65 31.24
N MET A 37 -23.99 -19.47 32.55
CA MET A 37 -23.66 -20.53 33.50
C MET A 37 -24.87 -20.84 34.34
N GLU A 38 -25.30 -22.10 34.36
CA GLU A 38 -26.47 -22.55 35.11
C GLU A 38 -26.05 -23.46 36.27
N GLY A 39 -26.81 -23.43 37.36
CA GLY A 39 -26.57 -24.31 38.50
C GLY A 39 -27.13 -23.77 39.81
N SER A 40 -27.34 -24.67 40.77
CA SER A 40 -27.85 -24.31 42.09
C SER A 40 -26.88 -23.36 42.78
N MET A 41 -27.40 -22.18 43.22
CA MET A 41 -26.65 -21.14 43.93
C MET A 41 -25.39 -20.63 43.16
N ILE A 42 -25.37 -20.73 41.83
CA ILE A 42 -24.23 -20.35 41.02
C ILE A 42 -23.92 -18.85 41.13
N ASP A 43 -24.93 -18.03 41.30
CA ASP A 43 -24.86 -16.60 41.57
C ASP A 43 -23.95 -16.29 42.78
N LYS A 44 -24.21 -16.98 43.90
CA LYS A 44 -23.43 -16.81 45.13
C LYS A 44 -21.99 -17.33 45.02
N TRP A 45 -21.78 -18.37 44.24
CA TRP A 45 -20.45 -18.88 43.96
C TRP A 45 -19.65 -17.88 43.14
N VAL A 46 -20.23 -17.34 42.09
CA VAL A 46 -19.58 -16.37 41.20
C VAL A 46 -19.26 -15.08 41.96
N GLU A 47 -20.20 -14.53 42.72
CA GLU A 47 -19.98 -13.34 43.56
C GLU A 47 -18.77 -13.48 44.51
N LYS A 48 -18.55 -14.68 45.05
CA LYS A 48 -17.41 -14.95 45.94
C LYS A 48 -16.13 -15.26 45.21
N LEU A 49 -16.17 -15.98 44.10
CA LEU A 49 -14.98 -16.45 43.38
C LEU A 49 -14.36 -15.36 42.49
N ILE A 50 -15.18 -14.53 41.85
CA ILE A 50 -14.66 -13.47 40.97
C ILE A 50 -13.62 -12.55 41.66
N PRO A 51 -13.87 -12.05 42.88
CA PRO A 51 -12.86 -11.26 43.61
C PRO A 51 -11.59 -12.03 44.01
N MET A 52 -11.75 -13.38 44.16
CA MET A 52 -10.60 -14.23 44.56
C MET A 52 -9.69 -14.58 43.37
N PHE A 53 -10.21 -14.52 42.13
CA PHE A 53 -9.43 -14.70 40.92
C PHE A 53 -8.74 -13.39 40.54
N ASN A 54 -7.87 -12.89 41.42
CA ASN A 54 -7.09 -11.66 41.28
C ASN A 54 -5.65 -11.90 40.81
N GLY A 55 -5.26 -13.18 40.60
CA GLY A 55 -3.91 -13.59 40.16
C GLY A 55 -2.88 -13.71 41.31
N GLU A 56 -3.26 -13.47 42.55
CA GLU A 56 -2.34 -13.56 43.70
C GLU A 56 -2.18 -14.98 44.22
N ASN A 57 -3.29 -15.73 44.26
CA ASN A 57 -3.36 -17.05 44.85
C ASN A 57 -3.45 -18.16 43.78
N THR A 58 -2.83 -19.32 44.06
CA THR A 58 -2.98 -20.49 43.24
C THR A 58 -4.35 -21.14 43.46
N LEU A 59 -4.86 -21.88 42.49
CA LEU A 59 -6.10 -22.64 42.65
C LEU A 59 -6.02 -23.61 43.86
N GLU A 60 -4.87 -24.21 44.11
CA GLU A 60 -4.62 -25.06 45.26
C GLU A 60 -4.76 -24.27 46.55
N SER A 61 -4.13 -23.09 46.67
CA SER A 61 -4.24 -22.26 47.91
C SER A 61 -5.66 -21.78 48.15
N LEU A 62 -6.41 -21.42 47.10
CA LEU A 62 -7.81 -21.01 47.21
C LEU A 62 -8.75 -22.13 47.64
N THR A 63 -8.37 -23.39 47.38
CA THR A 63 -9.20 -24.56 47.65
C THR A 63 -8.68 -25.37 48.87
N THR A 64 -7.58 -24.99 49.46
CA THR A 64 -7.01 -25.64 50.65
C THR A 64 -8.00 -25.55 51.83
N GLY A 65 -8.28 -26.71 52.45
CA GLY A 65 -9.22 -26.81 53.57
C GLY A 65 -10.73 -26.89 53.18
N LEU A 66 -11.06 -26.78 51.88
CA LEU A 66 -12.44 -26.99 51.42
C LEU A 66 -12.77 -28.47 51.37
N PRO A 67 -14.00 -28.88 51.76
CA PRO A 67 -14.54 -30.23 51.48
C PRO A 67 -14.52 -30.55 49.99
N GLY A 68 -14.30 -31.83 49.60
CA GLY A 68 -14.17 -32.29 48.23
C GLY A 68 -15.18 -31.70 47.24
N PRO A 69 -16.51 -31.80 47.52
CA PRO A 69 -17.54 -31.27 46.61
C PRO A 69 -17.43 -29.75 46.36
N TYR A 70 -17.00 -28.97 47.36
CA TYR A 70 -16.80 -27.51 47.22
C TYR A 70 -15.55 -27.20 46.39
N ARG A 71 -14.48 -27.95 46.60
CA ARG A 71 -13.27 -27.83 45.78
C ARG A 71 -13.57 -28.13 44.31
N ASP A 72 -14.24 -29.24 44.04
CA ASP A 72 -14.58 -29.64 42.67
C ASP A 72 -15.45 -28.58 41.97
N ARG A 73 -16.36 -27.95 42.73
CA ARG A 73 -17.19 -26.86 42.21
C ARG A 73 -16.41 -25.61 41.87
N VAL A 74 -15.38 -25.25 42.67
CA VAL A 74 -14.46 -24.14 42.36
C VAL A 74 -13.72 -24.41 41.04
N TYR A 75 -13.18 -25.62 40.87
CA TYR A 75 -12.48 -26.01 39.63
C TYR A 75 -13.43 -26.01 38.42
N GLU A 76 -14.67 -26.50 38.56
CA GLU A 76 -15.68 -26.48 37.49
C GLU A 76 -15.98 -25.04 37.00
N ILE A 77 -16.23 -24.13 37.94
CA ILE A 77 -16.49 -22.72 37.64
C ILE A 77 -15.25 -22.07 37.00
N ALA A 78 -14.07 -22.27 37.60
CA ALA A 78 -12.81 -21.76 37.09
C ALA A 78 -12.52 -22.24 35.67
N GLU A 79 -12.75 -23.54 35.40
CA GLU A 79 -12.56 -24.13 34.07
C GLU A 79 -13.52 -23.54 33.05
N THR A 80 -14.79 -23.39 33.41
CA THR A 80 -15.79 -22.79 32.54
C THR A 80 -15.42 -21.34 32.18
N LEU A 81 -15.00 -20.56 33.16
CA LEU A 81 -14.56 -19.18 32.93
C LEU A 81 -13.27 -19.12 32.10
N TYR A 82 -12.32 -20.03 32.30
CA TYR A 82 -11.07 -20.13 31.56
C TYR A 82 -11.31 -20.51 30.09
N GLN A 83 -12.09 -21.55 29.82
CA GLN A 83 -12.41 -22.02 28.48
C GLN A 83 -13.18 -20.98 27.67
N ASN A 84 -14.03 -20.19 28.32
CA ASN A 84 -14.80 -19.12 27.67
C ASN A 84 -14.00 -17.78 27.60
N GLY A 85 -12.77 -17.75 28.12
CA GLY A 85 -11.88 -16.60 28.00
C GLY A 85 -12.21 -15.42 28.93
N PHE A 86 -12.86 -15.67 30.08
CA PHE A 86 -13.20 -14.66 31.10
C PHE A 86 -12.14 -14.53 32.22
N VAL A 87 -11.35 -15.56 32.43
CA VAL A 87 -10.18 -15.55 33.29
C VAL A 87 -8.96 -16.01 32.49
N LYS A 88 -7.77 -15.61 32.94
CA LYS A 88 -6.49 -16.04 32.37
C LYS A 88 -5.55 -16.55 33.45
N ASP A 89 -4.62 -17.41 33.07
CA ASP A 89 -3.54 -17.86 33.95
C ASP A 89 -2.38 -16.88 33.93
N VAL A 90 -2.03 -16.33 35.08
CA VAL A 90 -0.90 -15.39 35.29
C VAL A 90 0.29 -16.06 36.02
N SER A 91 0.30 -17.39 36.10
CA SER A 91 1.36 -18.13 36.83
C SER A 91 2.73 -17.98 36.18
N ARG A 92 2.75 -17.75 34.85
CA ARG A 92 3.96 -17.61 34.06
C ARG A 92 4.37 -16.16 33.82
N ASP A 93 3.63 -15.20 34.41
CA ASP A 93 3.98 -13.78 34.27
C ASP A 93 5.34 -13.50 34.87
N HIS A 94 6.14 -12.71 34.16
CA HIS A 94 7.45 -12.28 34.61
C HIS A 94 7.35 -11.40 35.86
N PRO A 95 8.26 -11.59 36.84
CA PRO A 95 8.29 -10.76 38.06
C PRO A 95 8.62 -9.31 37.70
N TYR A 96 8.07 -8.39 38.46
CA TYR A 96 8.29 -6.94 38.33
C TYR A 96 8.55 -6.29 39.66
N GLN A 97 9.13 -5.07 39.63
CA GLN A 97 9.50 -4.28 40.83
C GLN A 97 8.91 -2.86 40.70
N LEU A 98 7.60 -2.76 40.52
CA LEU A 98 6.90 -1.48 40.46
C LEU A 98 6.32 -1.13 41.83
N PRO A 99 6.52 0.12 42.33
CA PRO A 99 5.90 0.58 43.56
C PRO A 99 4.37 0.59 43.47
N GLU A 100 3.68 0.36 44.58
CA GLU A 100 2.21 0.27 44.63
C GLU A 100 1.52 1.54 44.11
N HIS A 101 2.06 2.72 44.39
CA HIS A 101 1.52 3.98 43.93
C HIS A 101 1.60 4.11 42.38
N VAL A 102 2.64 3.54 41.74
CA VAL A 102 2.79 3.47 40.28
C VAL A 102 1.77 2.52 39.70
N LEU A 103 1.58 1.33 40.27
CA LEU A 103 0.57 0.37 39.87
C LEU A 103 -0.84 0.95 39.91
N LYS A 104 -1.17 1.69 40.99
CA LYS A 104 -2.48 2.36 41.10
C LYS A 104 -2.65 3.49 40.10
N LYS A 105 -1.64 4.34 39.95
CA LYS A 105 -1.71 5.49 39.03
C LYS A 105 -1.87 5.08 37.56
N TYR A 106 -1.12 4.08 37.13
CA TYR A 106 -1.08 3.62 35.74
C TYR A 106 -1.84 2.30 35.52
N ALA A 107 -2.82 2.01 36.38
CA ALA A 107 -3.60 0.80 36.32
C ALA A 107 -4.26 0.62 34.94
N SER A 108 -4.75 1.69 34.33
CA SER A 108 -5.40 1.63 33.00
C SER A 108 -4.43 1.25 31.89
N GLN A 109 -3.19 1.74 31.93
CA GLN A 109 -2.14 1.39 30.97
C GLN A 109 -1.73 -0.08 31.12
N ILE A 110 -1.53 -0.53 32.36
CA ILE A 110 -1.18 -1.93 32.64
C ILE A 110 -2.30 -2.87 32.21
N GLU A 111 -3.56 -2.53 32.52
CA GLU A 111 -4.72 -3.32 32.08
C GLU A 111 -4.91 -3.32 30.56
N PHE A 112 -4.57 -2.22 29.90
CA PHE A 112 -4.53 -2.20 28.43
C PHE A 112 -3.54 -3.23 27.90
N ILE A 113 -2.31 -3.27 28.41
CA ILE A 113 -1.32 -4.28 28.04
C ILE A 113 -1.85 -5.68 28.35
N ASP A 114 -2.45 -5.87 29.53
CA ASP A 114 -3.00 -7.12 30.03
C ASP A 114 -4.12 -7.71 29.14
N SER A 115 -4.80 -6.84 28.38
CA SER A 115 -5.86 -7.23 27.46
C SER A 115 -5.34 -7.89 26.16
N PHE A 116 -4.07 -7.66 25.81
CA PHE A 116 -3.48 -8.12 24.55
C PHE A 116 -2.36 -9.14 24.74
N VAL A 117 -1.54 -8.97 25.81
CA VAL A 117 -0.34 -9.79 26.02
C VAL A 117 -0.22 -10.16 27.49
N ASP A 118 0.65 -11.12 27.80
CA ASP A 118 0.99 -11.55 29.14
C ASP A 118 1.97 -10.60 29.84
N SER A 119 2.20 -10.80 31.14
CA SER A 119 3.21 -10.10 31.95
C SER A 119 3.10 -8.58 31.91
N ALA A 120 1.88 -8.05 31.93
CA ALA A 120 1.59 -6.64 31.67
C ALA A 120 2.38 -5.67 32.57
N ALA A 121 2.49 -5.93 33.87
CA ALA A 121 3.22 -5.07 34.80
C ALA A 121 4.73 -5.08 34.52
N PHE A 122 5.30 -6.24 34.14
CA PHE A 122 6.69 -6.35 33.71
C PHE A 122 6.96 -5.56 32.41
N ARG A 123 6.08 -5.69 31.43
CA ARG A 123 6.18 -4.94 30.17
C ARG A 123 6.04 -3.44 30.37
N PHE A 124 5.16 -3.02 31.27
CA PHE A 124 5.05 -1.62 31.67
C PHE A 124 6.29 -1.14 32.40
N GLN A 125 6.92 -1.96 33.24
CA GLN A 125 8.24 -1.64 33.88
C GLN A 125 9.31 -1.43 32.80
N ASN A 126 9.38 -2.28 31.77
CA ASN A 126 10.32 -2.10 30.67
C ASN A 126 10.07 -0.80 29.90
N TYR A 127 8.79 -0.44 29.68
CA TYR A 127 8.43 0.85 29.09
C TYR A 127 8.98 2.01 29.92
N ARG A 128 8.89 1.97 31.25
CA ARG A 128 9.39 3.01 32.14
C ARG A 128 10.92 3.15 32.13
N GLN A 129 11.65 2.15 31.67
CA GLN A 129 13.13 2.09 31.69
C GLN A 129 13.77 2.39 30.33
N VAL A 130 12.97 2.64 29.28
CA VAL A 130 13.49 2.86 27.94
C VAL A 130 14.26 4.17 27.86
N LYS A 131 15.32 4.19 27.04
CA LYS A 131 16.10 5.40 26.75
C LYS A 131 15.46 6.11 25.56
N ALA A 132 14.68 7.16 25.83
CA ALA A 132 13.99 7.93 24.82
C ALA A 132 14.48 9.37 24.77
N LEU A 133 14.56 9.91 23.54
CA LEU A 133 14.81 11.32 23.26
C LEU A 133 13.60 11.92 22.54
N ALA A 134 13.08 13.02 23.08
CA ALA A 134 12.06 13.82 22.42
C ALA A 134 12.69 15.08 21.80
N VAL A 135 12.47 15.28 20.49
CA VAL A 135 13.05 16.38 19.71
C VAL A 135 11.93 17.22 19.10
N GLY A 136 12.03 18.52 19.17
CA GLY A 136 11.08 19.43 18.53
C GLY A 136 10.96 20.80 19.18
N SER A 137 9.93 21.54 18.79
CA SER A 137 9.65 22.89 19.31
C SER A 137 8.15 23.22 19.26
N GLY A 138 7.78 24.33 19.87
CA GLY A 138 6.42 24.87 19.85
C GLY A 138 5.43 24.12 20.76
N ASP A 139 4.14 24.37 20.54
CA ASP A 139 3.06 23.79 21.35
C ASP A 139 2.89 22.27 21.12
N MET A 140 3.21 21.81 19.92
CA MET A 140 3.20 20.37 19.59
C MET A 140 4.24 19.63 20.43
N PHE A 141 5.43 20.22 20.63
CA PHE A 141 6.47 19.64 21.48
C PHE A 141 6.06 19.61 22.95
N VAL A 142 5.44 20.68 23.45
CA VAL A 142 4.88 20.70 24.82
C VAL A 142 3.84 19.60 25.01
N SER A 143 3.01 19.35 24.00
CA SER A 143 2.03 18.27 24.01
C SER A 143 2.68 16.89 23.99
N LEU A 144 3.80 16.70 23.26
CA LEU A 144 4.58 15.47 23.25
C LEU A 144 5.12 15.16 24.65
N ILE A 145 5.70 16.16 25.33
CA ILE A 145 6.24 15.97 26.71
C ILE A 145 5.11 15.63 27.69
N SER A 146 3.95 16.30 27.58
CA SER A 146 2.77 15.96 28.38
C SER A 146 2.34 14.51 28.17
N ALA A 147 2.23 14.07 26.91
CA ALA A 147 1.81 12.71 26.55
C ALA A 147 2.78 11.65 27.07
N LEU A 148 4.11 11.88 26.98
CA LEU A 148 5.12 10.97 27.53
C LEU A 148 5.00 10.83 29.05
N LEU A 149 4.81 11.93 29.77
CA LEU A 149 4.63 11.91 31.22
C LEU A 149 3.32 11.22 31.64
N GLU A 150 2.24 11.47 30.93
CA GLU A 150 0.92 10.90 31.20
C GLU A 150 0.83 9.42 30.84
N SER A 151 1.58 8.96 29.83
CA SER A 151 1.68 7.54 29.49
C SER A 151 2.46 6.72 30.53
N GLY A 152 3.20 7.39 31.43
CA GLY A 152 3.95 6.78 32.52
C GLY A 152 5.44 6.59 32.23
N LEU A 153 6.01 7.26 31.23
CA LEU A 153 7.45 7.29 31.00
C LEU A 153 8.10 8.33 31.92
N PRO A 154 8.85 7.93 32.97
CA PRO A 154 9.35 8.87 33.97
C PRO A 154 10.67 9.51 33.57
N LYS A 155 11.52 8.82 32.78
CA LYS A 155 12.90 9.25 32.50
C LYS A 155 13.10 9.31 30.99
N PHE A 156 13.38 10.52 30.51
CA PHE A 156 13.74 10.74 29.11
C PHE A 156 14.47 12.07 28.96
N GLN A 157 15.13 12.25 27.82
CA GLN A 157 15.78 13.52 27.51
C GLN A 157 15.03 14.29 26.45
N ILE A 158 15.20 15.60 26.44
CA ILE A 158 14.55 16.52 25.52
C ILE A 158 15.56 17.40 24.81
N LEU A 159 15.33 17.64 23.51
CA LEU A 159 16.05 18.60 22.71
C LEU A 159 15.07 19.61 22.12
N ILE A 160 15.19 20.86 22.51
CA ILE A 160 14.36 21.95 22.02
C ILE A 160 15.05 22.59 20.81
N THR A 161 14.48 22.42 19.63
CA THR A 161 15.06 22.94 18.37
C THR A 161 14.83 24.44 18.19
N ASP A 162 13.73 24.99 18.71
CA ASP A 162 13.47 26.44 18.77
C ASP A 162 12.86 26.85 20.11
N ARG A 163 13.70 27.49 20.94
CA ARG A 163 13.29 27.96 22.26
C ARG A 163 12.34 29.16 22.22
N LYS A 164 12.36 29.98 21.13
CA LYS A 164 11.52 31.17 21.03
C LYS A 164 10.05 30.79 20.79
N GLN A 165 9.83 29.73 20.05
CA GLN A 165 8.50 29.21 19.77
C GLN A 165 7.95 28.30 20.89
N THR A 166 8.82 27.84 21.80
CA THR A 166 8.44 26.85 22.81
C THR A 166 8.10 27.50 24.14
N ASN A 167 6.95 27.17 24.71
CA ASN A 167 6.53 27.67 26.03
C ASN A 167 7.26 26.95 27.16
N ILE A 168 8.48 27.42 27.45
CA ILE A 168 9.37 26.85 28.49
C ILE A 168 8.73 26.86 29.88
N GLN A 169 7.96 27.90 30.21
CA GLN A 169 7.29 27.98 31.54
C GLN A 169 6.24 26.86 31.66
N ARG A 170 5.51 26.56 30.62
CA ARG A 170 4.53 25.48 30.61
C ARG A 170 5.20 24.12 30.72
N LEU A 171 6.32 23.90 30.03
CA LEU A 171 7.14 22.69 30.17
C LEU A 171 7.59 22.48 31.62
N HIS A 172 8.15 23.51 32.27
CA HIS A 172 8.57 23.41 33.66
C HIS A 172 7.41 23.11 34.63
N LYS A 173 6.23 23.70 34.40
CA LYS A 173 5.02 23.41 35.20
C LYS A 173 4.56 21.95 35.02
N LEU A 174 4.56 21.43 33.79
CA LEU A 174 4.21 20.03 33.52
C LEU A 174 5.17 19.07 34.23
N MET A 175 6.48 19.28 34.09
CA MET A 175 7.49 18.45 34.75
C MET A 175 7.38 18.52 36.29
N ALA A 176 7.16 19.71 36.85
CA ALA A 176 6.99 19.89 38.30
C ALA A 176 5.71 19.20 38.80
N HIS A 177 4.62 19.24 38.04
CA HIS A 177 3.38 18.52 38.36
C HIS A 177 3.58 17.00 38.31
N ALA A 178 4.24 16.50 37.28
CA ALA A 178 4.51 15.08 37.09
C ALA A 178 5.37 14.53 38.24
N ARG A 179 6.41 15.28 38.68
CA ARG A 179 7.27 14.90 39.82
C ARG A 179 6.54 14.80 41.18
N LYS A 180 5.48 15.58 41.38
CA LYS A 180 4.63 15.46 42.58
C LYS A 180 3.90 14.14 42.66
N ASN A 181 3.54 13.61 41.51
CA ASN A 181 2.72 12.40 41.38
C ASN A 181 3.55 11.13 41.15
N ASP A 182 4.80 11.27 40.71
CA ASP A 182 5.74 10.19 40.45
C ASP A 182 7.16 10.70 40.69
N SER A 183 7.78 10.26 41.80
CA SER A 183 9.09 10.71 42.23
C SER A 183 10.24 10.28 41.33
N GLU A 184 10.01 9.32 40.44
CA GLU A 184 11.00 8.86 39.43
C GLU A 184 11.13 9.80 38.25
N VAL A 185 10.23 10.79 38.09
CA VAL A 185 10.24 11.70 36.96
C VAL A 185 11.50 12.55 36.91
N ALA A 186 12.32 12.28 35.90
CA ALA A 186 13.55 13.00 35.58
C ALA A 186 13.57 13.29 34.06
N VAL A 187 13.23 14.51 33.69
CA VAL A 187 13.31 15.00 32.31
C VAL A 187 14.47 15.99 32.24
N GLU A 188 15.43 15.72 31.38
CA GLU A 188 16.66 16.51 31.25
C GLU A 188 16.73 17.11 29.86
N GLU A 189 17.06 18.39 29.79
CA GLU A 189 17.32 19.08 28.52
C GLU A 189 18.79 18.89 28.14
N ILE A 190 19.03 18.44 26.90
CA ILE A 190 20.35 18.32 26.30
C ILE A 190 20.66 19.51 25.40
N SER A 191 21.94 19.87 25.34
CA SER A 191 22.41 20.94 24.44
C SER A 191 22.67 20.39 23.03
N LEU A 192 22.52 21.25 22.04
CA LEU A 192 22.83 20.93 20.64
C LEU A 192 24.34 20.65 20.50
N SER A 193 24.65 19.44 20.03
CA SER A 193 25.94 19.03 19.49
C SER A 193 25.73 18.48 18.07
N THR A 194 26.54 17.59 17.59
CA THR A 194 26.24 16.92 16.33
C THR A 194 25.04 15.97 16.49
N TRP A 195 24.16 15.91 15.49
CA TRP A 195 22.98 15.04 15.54
C TRP A 195 23.31 13.57 15.85
N ARG A 196 24.46 13.08 15.39
CA ARG A 196 24.90 11.70 15.64
C ARG A 196 25.22 11.48 17.12
N GLU A 197 25.99 12.37 17.75
CA GLU A 197 26.31 12.31 19.18
C GLU A 197 25.04 12.41 20.06
N ILE A 198 24.06 13.21 19.61
CA ILE A 198 22.79 13.37 20.28
C ILE A 198 21.96 12.08 20.25
N VAL A 199 21.91 11.40 19.11
CA VAL A 199 21.05 10.22 18.87
C VAL A 199 21.64 8.94 19.46
N GLU A 200 22.97 8.79 19.45
CA GLU A 200 23.68 7.57 19.82
C GLU A 200 23.29 6.96 21.19
N PRO A 201 23.10 7.73 22.28
CA PRO A 201 22.80 7.16 23.60
C PRO A 201 21.39 6.56 23.76
N PHE A 202 20.47 6.82 22.82
CA PHE A 202 19.06 6.49 22.95
C PHE A 202 18.67 5.30 22.09
N ASP A 203 17.60 4.61 22.49
CA ASP A 203 17.00 3.52 21.73
C ASP A 203 15.84 4.01 20.84
N TYR A 204 15.11 5.03 21.32
CA TYR A 204 13.94 5.62 20.69
C TYR A 204 14.07 7.13 20.54
N ILE A 205 13.81 7.60 19.33
CA ILE A 205 13.81 9.03 18.98
C ILE A 205 12.40 9.41 18.53
N LEU A 206 11.76 10.32 19.27
CA LEU A 206 10.50 10.93 18.88
C LEU A 206 10.77 12.33 18.35
N TYR A 207 10.24 12.63 17.18
CA TYR A 207 10.42 13.95 16.57
C TYR A 207 9.07 14.58 16.26
N VAL A 208 8.89 15.85 16.63
CA VAL A 208 7.71 16.62 16.27
C VAL A 208 8.08 17.95 15.63
N SER A 209 7.39 18.30 14.54
CA SER A 209 7.53 19.58 13.86
C SER A 209 6.18 20.20 13.55
N GLN A 210 5.89 21.30 14.22
CA GLN A 210 4.69 22.09 13.99
C GLN A 210 4.70 22.84 12.64
N GLU A 211 5.88 23.24 12.19
CA GLU A 211 6.09 24.00 10.94
C GLU A 211 6.41 23.12 9.74
N GLY A 212 6.44 21.80 9.95
CA GLY A 212 6.69 20.84 8.86
C GLY A 212 8.12 20.87 8.32
N ASN A 213 9.13 20.92 9.22
CA ASN A 213 10.54 20.92 8.81
C ASN A 213 10.96 19.54 8.29
N VAL A 214 10.68 19.29 7.01
CA VAL A 214 10.94 18.02 6.31
C VAL A 214 12.44 17.74 6.20
N GLU A 215 13.28 18.77 6.02
CA GLU A 215 14.72 18.58 5.82
C GLU A 215 15.40 18.12 7.13
N GLU A 216 15.03 18.70 8.27
CA GLU A 216 15.50 18.26 9.59
C GLU A 216 15.05 16.83 9.89
N LEU A 217 13.80 16.51 9.54
CA LEU A 217 13.25 15.16 9.72
C LEU A 217 14.00 14.13 8.86
N LYS A 218 14.28 14.42 7.59
CA LYS A 218 15.09 13.55 6.70
C LYS A 218 16.47 13.29 7.26
N LEU A 219 17.12 14.34 7.77
CA LEU A 219 18.45 14.23 8.39
C LEU A 219 18.41 13.30 9.60
N LEU A 220 17.46 13.52 10.52
CA LEU A 220 17.28 12.68 11.70
C LEU A 220 16.93 11.23 11.33
N HIS A 221 16.03 11.05 10.39
CA HIS A 221 15.68 9.72 9.87
C HIS A 221 16.91 8.96 9.36
N THR A 222 17.77 9.63 8.58
CA THR A 222 18.99 9.03 8.03
C THR A 222 19.93 8.60 9.16
N ILE A 223 20.18 9.50 10.12
CA ILE A 223 21.07 9.22 11.26
C ILE A 223 20.49 8.10 12.14
N CYS A 224 19.19 8.10 12.43
CA CYS A 224 18.56 7.05 13.22
C CYS A 224 18.70 5.67 12.55
N ARG A 225 18.62 5.60 11.22
CA ARG A 225 18.85 4.35 10.46
C ARG A 225 20.31 3.89 10.56
N GLU A 226 21.27 4.80 10.39
CA GLU A 226 22.71 4.50 10.49
C GLU A 226 23.07 4.00 11.91
N GLU A 227 22.56 4.69 12.95
CA GLU A 227 22.80 4.34 14.35
C GLU A 227 21.87 3.23 14.88
N LYS A 228 21.03 2.65 14.02
CA LYS A 228 20.09 1.57 14.34
C LYS A 228 19.13 1.91 15.49
N LYS A 229 18.56 3.11 15.46
CA LYS A 229 17.58 3.61 16.44
C LYS A 229 16.16 3.53 15.91
N VAL A 230 15.19 3.33 16.80
CA VAL A 230 13.77 3.43 16.43
C VAL A 230 13.40 4.91 16.31
N PHE A 231 12.78 5.30 15.20
CA PHE A 231 12.37 6.66 14.92
C PHE A 231 10.87 6.79 14.74
N ILE A 232 10.24 7.70 15.48
CA ILE A 232 8.78 7.91 15.45
C ILE A 232 8.49 9.41 15.28
N PRO A 233 8.26 9.87 14.03
CA PRO A 233 8.02 11.29 13.76
C PRO A 233 6.54 11.64 13.74
N ALA A 234 6.24 12.94 13.98
CA ALA A 234 4.99 13.56 13.59
C ALA A 234 5.23 15.01 13.18
N LEU A 235 4.52 15.45 12.14
CA LEU A 235 4.66 16.81 11.62
C LEU A 235 3.34 17.32 11.04
N CYS A 236 3.17 18.64 11.05
CA CYS A 236 2.09 19.31 10.35
C CYS A 236 2.59 19.85 9.01
N LEU A 237 1.86 19.59 7.95
CA LEU A 237 2.18 19.92 6.56
C LEU A 237 0.97 20.58 5.93
N GLN A 238 1.00 21.90 5.80
CA GLN A 238 -0.09 22.68 5.18
C GLN A 238 -1.48 22.31 5.72
N GLN A 239 -2.24 21.43 5.07
CA GLN A 239 -3.60 21.05 5.49
C GLN A 239 -3.68 19.69 6.18
N ILE A 240 -2.57 18.96 6.28
CA ILE A 240 -2.55 17.66 6.93
C ILE A 240 -1.52 17.57 8.06
N GLY A 241 -1.84 16.78 9.07
CA GLY A 241 -0.87 16.26 10.02
C GLY A 241 -0.48 14.84 9.63
N MET A 242 0.79 14.51 9.72
CA MET A 242 1.32 13.18 9.45
C MET A 242 2.00 12.64 10.71
N ALA A 243 1.62 11.45 11.17
CA ALA A 243 2.29 10.76 12.28
C ALA A 243 2.75 9.35 11.87
N GLY A 244 3.93 8.97 12.33
CA GLY A 244 4.60 7.73 11.92
C GLY A 244 5.18 7.80 10.49
N PRO A 245 5.55 6.64 9.94
CA PRO A 245 5.51 5.31 10.54
C PRO A 245 6.43 5.14 11.74
N VAL A 246 6.28 4.05 12.50
CA VAL A 246 7.32 3.60 13.43
C VAL A 246 8.43 2.98 12.61
N VAL A 247 9.55 3.70 12.48
CA VAL A 247 10.70 3.24 11.69
C VAL A 247 11.60 2.37 12.55
N LEU A 248 11.58 1.06 12.29
CA LEU A 248 12.47 0.10 12.94
C LEU A 248 13.80 0.00 12.20
N PRO A 249 14.93 -0.25 12.88
CA PRO A 249 16.26 -0.30 12.28
C PRO A 249 16.41 -1.29 11.11
N SER A 250 15.73 -2.42 11.19
CA SER A 250 15.79 -3.51 10.20
C SER A 250 14.65 -3.49 9.17
N SER A 251 13.72 -2.53 9.28
CA SER A 251 12.55 -2.47 8.41
C SER A 251 12.85 -1.90 7.04
N GLU A 252 12.25 -2.49 5.99
CA GLU A 252 12.22 -1.89 4.65
C GLU A 252 11.26 -0.69 4.59
N TYR A 253 10.33 -0.61 5.52
CA TYR A 253 9.39 0.50 5.67
C TYR A 253 10.05 1.65 6.41
N CYS A 254 10.22 2.77 5.73
CA CYS A 254 10.87 3.95 6.29
C CYS A 254 10.04 5.21 6.07
N TRP A 255 10.31 6.25 6.83
CA TRP A 255 9.58 7.50 6.70
C TRP A 255 9.70 8.12 5.31
N GLU A 256 10.86 8.05 4.69
CA GLU A 256 11.05 8.59 3.33
C GLU A 256 10.19 7.83 2.29
N SER A 257 10.01 6.52 2.46
CA SER A 257 9.06 5.75 1.64
C SER A 257 7.63 6.24 1.81
N ALA A 258 7.17 6.44 3.05
CA ALA A 258 5.84 6.99 3.33
C ALA A 258 5.67 8.39 2.71
N TRP A 259 6.69 9.25 2.85
CA TRP A 259 6.72 10.59 2.28
C TRP A 259 6.64 10.62 0.75
N ARG A 260 7.40 9.74 0.07
CA ARG A 260 7.39 9.62 -1.39
C ARG A 260 6.15 8.93 -1.95
N ARG A 261 5.44 8.16 -1.11
CA ARG A 261 4.15 7.55 -1.46
C ARG A 261 2.95 8.45 -1.20
N LEU A 262 3.09 9.43 -0.33
CA LEU A 262 2.03 10.39 -0.07
C LEU A 262 1.73 11.20 -1.33
N HIS A 263 0.47 11.19 -1.77
CA HIS A 263 0.07 11.95 -2.95
C HIS A 263 0.02 13.44 -2.65
N ARG A 264 0.56 14.26 -3.53
CA ARG A 264 0.59 15.72 -3.36
C ARG A 264 -0.81 16.31 -3.25
N THR A 265 -1.80 15.70 -3.87
CA THR A 265 -3.21 16.11 -3.79
C THR A 265 -3.78 16.05 -2.37
N GLU A 266 -3.23 15.19 -1.50
CA GLU A 266 -3.65 15.14 -0.10
C GLU A 266 -3.18 16.36 0.70
N LEU A 267 -2.04 16.97 0.33
CA LEU A 267 -1.52 18.18 0.97
C LEU A 267 -2.33 19.43 0.66
N PHE A 268 -3.00 19.45 -0.49
CA PHE A 268 -3.65 20.66 -1.05
C PHE A 268 -5.10 20.38 -1.45
N LYS A 269 -5.93 19.93 -0.54
CA LYS A 269 -7.37 19.66 -0.83
C LYS A 269 -8.18 20.93 -1.07
N GLU A 270 -7.78 22.04 -0.47
CA GLU A 270 -8.43 23.36 -0.65
C GLU A 270 -7.37 24.48 -0.68
N ASN A 271 -7.66 25.58 -1.38
CA ASN A 271 -6.77 26.74 -1.50
C ASN A 271 -6.68 27.60 -0.21
N ARG A 272 -6.93 27.03 0.95
CA ARG A 272 -6.86 27.73 2.24
C ARG A 272 -5.63 27.29 3.02
N ILE A 273 -4.88 28.25 3.53
CA ILE A 273 -3.81 27.99 4.49
C ILE A 273 -4.48 27.74 5.84
N SER A 274 -4.48 26.51 6.31
CA SER A 274 -4.94 26.18 7.65
C SER A 274 -3.94 26.72 8.67
N SER A 275 -4.40 27.43 9.69
CA SER A 275 -3.57 27.79 10.84
C SER A 275 -3.36 26.54 11.71
N PHE A 276 -2.16 26.35 12.25
CA PHE A 276 -1.86 25.26 13.18
C PHE A 276 -2.86 25.27 14.35
N SER A 277 -3.46 24.12 14.61
CA SER A 277 -4.30 23.87 15.77
C SER A 277 -3.51 23.16 16.87
N THR A 278 -3.52 23.73 18.08
CA THR A 278 -2.94 23.07 19.26
C THR A 278 -3.58 21.70 19.53
N THR A 279 -4.87 21.54 19.20
CA THR A 279 -5.58 20.26 19.30
C THR A 279 -5.01 19.24 18.34
N ALA A 280 -4.78 19.60 17.07
CA ALA A 280 -4.16 18.70 16.08
C ALA A 280 -2.75 18.28 16.52
N GLY A 281 -1.95 19.23 17.00
CA GLY A 281 -0.62 18.94 17.55
C GLY A 281 -0.66 17.98 18.75
N ALA A 282 -1.63 18.15 19.64
CA ALA A 282 -1.83 17.25 20.77
C ALA A 282 -2.27 15.84 20.31
N MET A 283 -3.18 15.73 19.33
CA MET A 283 -3.61 14.46 18.77
C MET A 283 -2.44 13.69 18.16
N LEU A 284 -1.63 14.33 17.31
CA LEU A 284 -0.48 13.71 16.66
C LEU A 284 0.58 13.30 17.68
N SER A 285 0.84 14.14 18.69
CA SER A 285 1.79 13.85 19.78
C SER A 285 1.36 12.65 20.62
N ASN A 286 0.08 12.58 21.00
CA ASN A 286 -0.46 11.43 21.73
C ASN A 286 -0.39 10.15 20.88
N LEU A 287 -0.64 10.26 19.58
CA LEU A 287 -0.60 9.11 18.68
C LEU A 287 0.81 8.50 18.63
N ILE A 288 1.87 9.30 18.45
CA ILE A 288 3.24 8.75 18.38
C ILE A 288 3.72 8.22 19.73
N VAL A 289 3.26 8.79 20.84
CA VAL A 289 3.53 8.24 22.19
C VAL A 289 2.80 6.91 22.39
N PHE A 290 1.59 6.79 21.90
CA PHE A 290 0.85 5.53 21.95
C PHE A 290 1.49 4.44 21.08
N GLU A 291 2.01 4.80 19.89
CA GLU A 291 2.79 3.88 19.06
C GLU A 291 4.10 3.45 19.74
N LEU A 292 4.82 4.38 20.39
CA LEU A 292 5.98 4.06 21.25
C LEU A 292 5.60 3.06 22.35
N PHE A 293 4.52 3.34 23.05
CA PHE A 293 4.02 2.50 24.15
C PHE A 293 3.70 1.08 23.66
N LYS A 294 2.95 0.95 22.57
CA LYS A 294 2.61 -0.36 21.98
C LYS A 294 3.87 -1.12 21.52
N ASN A 295 4.79 -0.42 20.87
CA ASN A 295 6.02 -1.03 20.36
C ASN A 295 6.87 -1.63 21.48
N ILE A 296 7.09 -0.89 22.58
CA ILE A 296 7.91 -1.34 23.71
C ILE A 296 7.21 -2.44 24.51
N THR A 297 5.90 -2.31 24.72
CA THR A 297 5.13 -3.29 25.51
C THR A 297 4.79 -4.55 24.72
N GLY A 298 5.04 -4.55 23.42
CA GLY A 298 4.74 -5.68 22.53
C GLY A 298 3.25 -5.84 22.23
N VAL A 299 2.45 -4.81 22.47
CA VAL A 299 1.04 -4.76 22.08
C VAL A 299 0.97 -4.42 20.58
N THR A 300 1.19 -5.40 19.71
CA THR A 300 1.15 -5.21 18.28
C THR A 300 -0.06 -5.95 17.69
N GLU A 301 -0.92 -5.24 17.02
CA GLU A 301 -1.98 -5.82 16.19
C GLU A 301 -1.44 -6.14 14.79
N GLY A 302 -0.63 -7.20 14.68
CA GLY A 302 0.01 -7.57 13.41
C GLY A 302 1.15 -6.63 13.00
N ASP A 303 1.68 -6.83 11.79
CA ASP A 303 2.82 -6.09 11.26
C ASP A 303 2.35 -4.74 10.66
N LYS A 304 2.13 -3.73 11.52
CA LYS A 304 1.65 -2.39 11.14
C LYS A 304 2.76 -1.37 10.87
N ASN A 305 4.01 -1.81 10.69
CA ASN A 305 5.15 -0.91 10.45
C ASN A 305 5.07 -0.17 9.09
N ASN A 306 4.14 -0.59 8.22
CA ASN A 306 3.88 -0.01 6.91
C ASN A 306 2.70 0.97 6.91
N GLN A 307 2.34 1.55 8.04
CA GLN A 307 1.23 2.50 8.14
C GLN A 307 1.70 3.87 8.60
N THR A 308 1.10 4.90 8.03
CA THR A 308 1.21 6.30 8.48
C THR A 308 -0.19 6.85 8.74
N PHE A 309 -0.30 7.66 9.78
CA PHE A 309 -1.57 8.33 10.10
C PHE A 309 -1.60 9.70 9.44
N LEU A 310 -2.67 9.98 8.70
CA LEU A 310 -2.94 11.30 8.11
C LEU A 310 -4.14 11.92 8.81
N LEU A 311 -3.96 13.14 9.31
CA LEU A 311 -4.97 13.95 9.98
C LEU A 311 -5.29 15.18 9.13
N ASN A 312 -6.53 15.37 8.76
CA ASN A 312 -6.97 16.63 8.19
C ASN A 312 -7.00 17.70 9.30
N LEU A 313 -6.22 18.77 9.15
CA LEU A 313 -6.04 19.79 10.18
C LEU A 313 -7.27 20.72 10.32
N GLU A 314 -8.19 20.72 9.38
CA GLU A 314 -9.42 21.50 9.42
C GLU A 314 -10.57 20.70 10.05
N THR A 315 -10.82 19.46 9.57
CA THR A 315 -11.94 18.64 10.06
C THR A 315 -11.57 17.82 11.31
N MET A 316 -10.29 17.68 11.62
CA MET A 316 -9.76 16.78 12.66
C MET A 316 -10.09 15.31 12.43
N GLU A 317 -10.46 14.94 11.21
CA GLU A 317 -10.63 13.55 10.83
C GLU A 317 -9.29 12.94 10.41
N GLY A 318 -9.01 11.76 10.88
CA GLY A 318 -7.75 11.08 10.57
C GLY A 318 -7.91 9.60 10.37
N ASN A 319 -7.06 9.05 9.50
CA ASN A 319 -7.06 7.63 9.17
C ASN A 319 -5.63 7.09 9.02
N TRP A 320 -5.48 5.78 9.26
CA TRP A 320 -4.27 5.04 8.94
C TRP A 320 -4.25 4.67 7.47
N HIS A 321 -3.12 4.95 6.81
CA HIS A 321 -2.87 4.61 5.42
C HIS A 321 -1.68 3.67 5.32
N THR A 322 -1.89 2.54 4.67
CA THR A 322 -0.82 1.59 4.36
C THR A 322 -0.02 2.11 3.16
N PHE A 323 1.30 2.01 3.22
CA PHE A 323 2.18 2.37 2.12
C PHE A 323 3.15 1.23 1.79
N LEU A 324 3.64 1.23 0.55
CA LEU A 324 4.65 0.29 0.07
C LEU A 324 6.06 0.90 0.21
N PRO A 325 7.11 0.09 0.42
CA PRO A 325 8.47 0.57 0.31
C PRO A 325 8.67 1.29 -1.03
N HIS A 326 9.46 2.36 -1.03
CA HIS A 326 9.69 3.12 -2.26
C HIS A 326 11.00 2.68 -2.93
N PRO A 327 11.03 2.48 -4.27
CA PRO A 327 12.22 1.97 -4.98
C PRO A 327 13.46 2.85 -4.81
N LEU A 328 13.29 4.16 -4.58
CA LEU A 328 14.42 5.06 -4.31
C LEU A 328 15.01 4.91 -2.90
N CYS A 329 14.27 4.31 -1.97
CA CYS A 329 14.69 4.11 -0.58
C CYS A 329 15.24 2.71 -0.33
N SER A 330 14.78 1.70 -1.08
CA SER A 330 15.18 0.30 -0.90
C SER A 330 16.55 -0.05 -1.51
N GLY A 331 17.08 0.79 -2.38
CA GLY A 331 18.41 0.60 -3.02
C GLY A 331 18.49 -0.54 -4.03
N LYS A 332 17.49 -1.39 -4.13
CA LYS A 332 17.44 -2.53 -5.04
C LYS A 332 16.92 -2.09 -6.42
N LYS A 333 17.82 -1.72 -7.31
CA LYS A 333 17.50 -1.47 -8.71
C LYS A 333 18.37 -2.41 -9.54
N VAL A 334 17.79 -3.48 -10.03
CA VAL A 334 18.52 -4.46 -10.83
C VAL A 334 17.88 -4.55 -12.20
N THR A 335 18.70 -4.40 -13.22
CA THR A 335 18.35 -4.69 -14.60
C THR A 335 19.14 -5.91 -15.03
N ARG A 336 18.48 -6.92 -15.58
CA ARG A 336 19.12 -8.12 -16.10
C ARG A 336 18.71 -8.33 -17.55
N THR A 337 19.66 -8.61 -18.42
CA THR A 337 19.36 -9.11 -19.76
C THR A 337 18.74 -10.50 -19.66
N VAL A 338 17.72 -10.76 -20.45
CA VAL A 338 17.06 -12.06 -20.51
C VAL A 338 17.72 -12.90 -21.59
N ASP A 339 18.52 -13.88 -21.18
CA ASP A 339 19.22 -14.79 -22.09
C ASP A 339 18.49 -16.15 -22.21
N ASP A 340 17.54 -16.44 -21.30
CA ASP A 340 16.77 -17.69 -21.17
C ASP A 340 15.34 -17.56 -21.76
N PHE A 341 15.20 -16.83 -22.88
CA PHE A 341 13.90 -16.53 -23.52
C PHE A 341 13.09 -17.80 -23.81
N ASP A 342 13.69 -18.80 -24.45
CA ASP A 342 12.98 -20.01 -24.89
C ASP A 342 12.51 -20.86 -23.69
N GLU A 343 13.32 -20.94 -22.62
CA GLU A 343 12.95 -21.63 -21.38
C GLU A 343 11.78 -20.95 -20.65
N ARG A 344 11.80 -19.61 -20.58
CA ARG A 344 10.70 -18.84 -19.95
C ARG A 344 9.43 -18.95 -20.76
N THR A 345 9.53 -18.92 -22.07
CA THR A 345 8.39 -19.09 -22.97
C THR A 345 7.75 -20.46 -22.80
N GLN A 346 8.55 -21.51 -22.63
CA GLN A 346 8.04 -22.87 -22.39
C GLN A 346 7.34 -22.98 -21.03
N ARG A 347 7.88 -22.38 -19.98
CA ARG A 347 7.25 -22.37 -18.64
C ARG A 347 5.88 -21.70 -18.61
N ASP A 348 5.68 -20.67 -19.42
CA ASP A 348 4.38 -19.98 -19.54
C ASP A 348 3.28 -20.87 -20.17
N LEU A 349 3.65 -21.86 -21.01
CA LEU A 349 2.69 -22.78 -21.59
C LEU A 349 2.03 -23.70 -20.56
N ASP A 350 2.76 -23.99 -19.46
CA ASP A 350 2.35 -24.88 -18.39
C ASP A 350 1.63 -24.16 -17.23
N ARG A 351 1.48 -22.82 -17.31
CA ARG A 351 0.91 -22.02 -16.24
C ARG A 351 -0.60 -21.85 -16.42
N GLU A 352 -1.36 -22.21 -15.39
CA GLU A 352 -2.79 -21.89 -15.33
C GLU A 352 -2.98 -20.40 -15.02
N GLU A 353 -3.97 -19.75 -15.65
CA GLU A 353 -4.34 -18.37 -15.39
C GLU A 353 -4.84 -18.21 -13.94
N ILE A 354 -4.16 -17.37 -13.18
CA ILE A 354 -4.47 -17.16 -11.77
C ILE A 354 -5.37 -15.93 -11.65
N GLY A 355 -6.60 -15.92 -11.97
CA GLY A 355 -7.59 -14.82 -11.92
C GLY A 355 -7.58 -13.87 -10.68
N LYS A 356 -6.39 -13.49 -10.19
CA LYS A 356 -6.15 -12.63 -9.01
C LYS A 356 -5.68 -11.22 -9.36
N LEU A 357 -5.52 -10.91 -10.66
CA LEU A 357 -4.92 -9.67 -11.12
C LEU A 357 -5.72 -8.43 -10.69
N LEU A 358 -7.04 -8.48 -10.75
CA LEU A 358 -7.89 -7.37 -10.32
C LEU A 358 -7.79 -7.10 -8.81
N LEU A 359 -7.66 -8.14 -7.99
CA LEU A 359 -7.40 -7.99 -6.55
C LEU A 359 -6.03 -7.38 -6.29
N PHE A 360 -5.04 -7.75 -7.09
CA PHE A 360 -3.71 -7.16 -7.01
C PHE A 360 -3.74 -5.65 -7.34
N PHE A 361 -4.39 -5.23 -8.42
CA PHE A 361 -4.50 -3.80 -8.76
C PHE A 361 -5.29 -3.02 -7.70
N ASN A 362 -6.33 -3.61 -7.12
CA ASN A 362 -7.05 -2.99 -6.01
C ASN A 362 -6.12 -2.74 -4.80
N LYS A 363 -5.22 -3.69 -4.48
CA LYS A 363 -4.19 -3.55 -3.42
C LYS A 363 -3.21 -2.40 -3.70
N LEU A 364 -2.92 -2.11 -4.98
CA LEU A 364 -2.05 -1.01 -5.39
C LEU A 364 -2.75 0.36 -5.40
N THR A 365 -4.08 0.39 -5.24
CA THR A 365 -4.90 1.59 -5.39
C THR A 365 -5.20 2.23 -4.03
N SER A 366 -4.79 3.47 -3.86
CA SER A 366 -5.16 4.31 -2.71
C SER A 366 -5.07 5.77 -3.12
N LYS A 367 -6.06 6.57 -2.79
CA LYS A 367 -6.05 8.02 -3.08
C LYS A 367 -4.94 8.77 -2.34
N ALA A 368 -4.42 8.22 -1.25
CA ALA A 368 -3.44 8.87 -0.42
C ALA A 368 -2.00 8.37 -0.62
N THR A 369 -1.80 7.05 -0.86
CA THR A 369 -0.47 6.40 -0.75
C THR A 369 -0.24 5.28 -1.76
N GLY A 370 -1.19 5.01 -2.66
CA GLY A 370 -1.10 3.92 -3.65
C GLY A 370 -0.11 4.20 -4.78
N ILE A 371 0.29 3.16 -5.50
CA ILE A 371 0.92 3.30 -6.82
C ILE A 371 -0.09 3.89 -7.80
N PHE A 372 -1.36 3.49 -7.67
CA PHE A 372 -2.48 4.09 -8.38
C PHE A 372 -3.25 5.04 -7.46
N HIS A 373 -3.41 6.28 -7.90
CA HIS A 373 -4.31 7.23 -7.27
C HIS A 373 -5.77 6.88 -7.55
N THR A 374 -6.07 6.50 -8.79
CA THR A 374 -7.38 6.02 -9.23
C THR A 374 -7.23 4.80 -10.13
N TRP A 375 -8.17 3.88 -10.03
CA TRP A 375 -8.35 2.73 -10.91
C TRP A 375 -9.82 2.32 -10.84
N ASP A 376 -10.65 3.02 -11.62
CA ASP A 376 -12.11 2.86 -11.60
C ASP A 376 -12.76 3.26 -12.95
N GLU A 377 -14.02 2.94 -13.10
CA GLU A 377 -14.84 3.35 -14.25
C GLU A 377 -15.34 4.79 -14.09
N GLY A 378 -15.56 5.26 -12.85
CA GLY A 378 -16.04 6.62 -12.55
C GLY A 378 -17.27 7.02 -13.38
N ASP A 379 -17.13 8.15 -14.06
CA ASP A 379 -18.14 8.77 -14.94
C ASP A 379 -17.99 8.41 -16.42
N LEU A 380 -17.13 7.43 -16.77
CA LEU A 380 -16.86 7.05 -18.13
C LEU A 380 -18.06 6.35 -18.80
N LEU A 381 -18.28 6.65 -20.09
CA LEU A 381 -19.26 5.96 -20.91
C LEU A 381 -18.87 4.48 -21.08
N GLN A 382 -19.80 3.58 -20.82
CA GLN A 382 -19.53 2.13 -20.82
C GLN A 382 -20.05 1.40 -22.07
N LEU A 383 -20.54 2.13 -23.08
CA LEU A 383 -21.01 1.58 -24.33
C LEU A 383 -20.52 2.41 -25.51
N PRO A 384 -20.12 1.81 -26.63
CA PRO A 384 -20.07 0.37 -26.93
C PRO A 384 -18.90 -0.38 -26.27
N LEU A 385 -17.86 0.31 -25.80
CA LEU A 385 -16.74 -0.29 -25.08
C LEU A 385 -16.88 -0.04 -23.58
N ALA A 386 -16.61 -1.07 -22.77
CA ALA A 386 -16.35 -0.90 -21.37
C ALA A 386 -15.04 -0.12 -21.17
N GLN A 387 -15.00 0.78 -20.21
CA GLN A 387 -13.86 1.66 -19.97
C GLN A 387 -13.46 1.70 -18.48
N CYS A 388 -12.17 1.80 -18.23
CA CYS A 388 -11.61 2.00 -16.91
C CYS A 388 -10.49 3.05 -16.97
N ARG A 389 -10.51 3.99 -16.03
CA ARG A 389 -9.48 5.02 -15.85
C ARG A 389 -8.43 4.53 -14.86
N VAL A 390 -7.16 4.73 -15.18
CA VAL A 390 -6.07 4.57 -14.24
C VAL A 390 -5.23 5.85 -14.19
N GLN A 391 -4.81 6.22 -12.99
CA GLN A 391 -3.86 7.30 -12.79
C GLN A 391 -2.79 6.85 -11.79
N ALA A 392 -1.58 6.64 -12.28
CA ALA A 392 -0.44 6.29 -11.46
C ALA A 392 0.27 7.54 -10.91
N ILE A 393 1.07 7.35 -9.86
CA ILE A 393 1.96 8.38 -9.33
C ILE A 393 3.27 8.45 -10.13
N ASP A 394 3.95 9.60 -10.08
CA ASP A 394 5.33 9.72 -10.56
C ASP A 394 6.33 9.30 -9.45
N PRO A 395 6.98 8.13 -9.59
CA PRO A 395 7.93 7.64 -8.58
C PRO A 395 9.20 8.48 -8.48
N LEU A 396 9.46 9.38 -9.42
CA LEU A 396 10.64 10.26 -9.41
C LEU A 396 10.39 11.59 -8.71
N SER A 397 9.18 11.84 -8.21
CA SER A 397 8.84 13.05 -7.46
C SER A 397 9.78 13.25 -6.27
N ASN A 398 10.25 14.46 -6.09
CA ASN A 398 11.14 14.81 -4.98
C ASN A 398 10.33 15.24 -3.74
N GLY A 399 9.72 14.29 -3.09
CA GLY A 399 8.83 14.51 -1.95
C GLY A 399 7.49 13.80 -2.16
N PRO A 400 6.36 14.41 -1.82
CA PRO A 400 5.04 13.85 -2.12
C PRO A 400 4.85 13.64 -3.61
N ALA A 401 4.25 12.49 -3.94
CA ALA A 401 4.13 12.04 -5.31
C ALA A 401 3.20 12.95 -6.13
N ASP A 402 3.71 13.43 -7.26
CA ASP A 402 2.89 14.01 -8.32
C ASP A 402 2.12 12.90 -9.05
N LEU A 403 0.98 13.24 -9.61
CA LEU A 403 0.20 12.31 -10.41
C LEU A 403 0.66 12.36 -11.87
N LEU A 404 0.82 11.19 -12.49
CA LEU A 404 0.99 11.08 -13.92
C LEU A 404 -0.33 11.43 -14.64
N GLN A 405 -0.27 11.61 -15.95
CA GLN A 405 -1.46 11.77 -16.76
C GLN A 405 -2.37 10.54 -16.61
N SER A 406 -3.67 10.74 -16.41
CA SER A 406 -4.63 9.64 -16.36
C SER A 406 -4.78 9.01 -17.74
N VAL A 407 -4.92 7.67 -17.75
CA VAL A 407 -5.11 6.88 -18.95
C VAL A 407 -6.45 6.17 -18.87
N ILE A 408 -7.21 6.18 -19.98
CA ILE A 408 -8.44 5.41 -20.11
C ILE A 408 -8.15 4.22 -21.02
N SER A 409 -8.38 3.03 -20.50
CA SER A 409 -8.31 1.78 -21.25
C SER A 409 -9.72 1.27 -21.54
N SER A 410 -9.87 0.56 -22.65
CA SER A 410 -11.15 0.01 -23.07
C SER A 410 -11.07 -1.48 -23.37
N GLY A 411 -12.18 -2.18 -23.18
CA GLY A 411 -12.33 -3.60 -23.45
C GLY A 411 -13.75 -3.96 -23.86
N LEU A 412 -13.99 -5.22 -24.20
CA LEU A 412 -15.35 -5.71 -24.45
C LEU A 412 -16.14 -5.87 -23.16
N THR A 413 -15.45 -6.26 -22.10
CA THR A 413 -16.02 -6.42 -20.76
C THR A 413 -15.40 -5.43 -19.77
N HIS A 414 -16.08 -5.19 -18.65
CA HIS A 414 -15.52 -4.41 -17.55
C HIS A 414 -14.22 -5.03 -17.00
N GLU A 415 -14.15 -6.34 -16.98
CA GLU A 415 -12.96 -7.08 -16.53
C GLU A 415 -11.76 -6.80 -17.45
N ASP A 416 -11.96 -6.89 -18.78
CA ASP A 416 -10.92 -6.57 -19.76
C ASP A 416 -10.44 -5.12 -19.65
N ALA A 417 -11.39 -4.17 -19.54
CA ALA A 417 -11.06 -2.76 -19.40
C ALA A 417 -10.26 -2.47 -18.12
N ARG A 418 -10.67 -3.05 -16.99
CA ARG A 418 -9.96 -2.93 -15.69
C ARG A 418 -8.59 -3.57 -15.74
N ARG A 419 -8.49 -4.77 -16.33
CA ARG A 419 -7.24 -5.48 -16.52
C ARG A 419 -6.25 -4.65 -17.34
N GLU A 420 -6.68 -4.17 -18.49
CA GLU A 420 -5.85 -3.36 -19.38
C GLU A 420 -5.44 -2.03 -18.70
N ALA A 421 -6.36 -1.35 -18.02
CA ALA A 421 -6.04 -0.14 -17.28
C ALA A 421 -4.97 -0.37 -16.21
N GLY A 422 -5.07 -1.44 -15.43
CA GLY A 422 -4.08 -1.78 -14.42
C GLY A 422 -2.69 -2.05 -15.01
N LEU A 423 -2.61 -2.83 -16.09
CA LEU A 423 -1.35 -3.10 -16.79
C LEU A 423 -0.72 -1.82 -17.35
N VAL A 424 -1.50 -0.97 -18.02
CA VAL A 424 -1.04 0.32 -18.55
C VAL A 424 -0.58 1.24 -17.43
N GLY A 425 -1.25 1.25 -16.28
CA GLY A 425 -0.84 2.03 -15.11
C GLY A 425 0.51 1.60 -14.56
N ILE A 426 0.76 0.28 -14.43
CA ILE A 426 2.07 -0.26 -14.02
C ILE A 426 3.15 0.08 -15.04
N GLU A 427 2.86 -0.06 -16.33
CA GLU A 427 3.79 0.25 -17.41
C GLU A 427 4.19 1.73 -17.42
N ALA A 428 3.23 2.63 -17.20
CA ALA A 428 3.47 4.08 -17.10
C ALA A 428 4.34 4.41 -15.87
N TYR A 429 4.03 3.83 -14.72
CA TYR A 429 4.82 3.97 -13.50
C TYR A 429 6.26 3.48 -13.68
N ALA A 430 6.42 2.27 -14.25
CA ALA A 430 7.73 1.66 -14.47
C ALA A 430 8.56 2.42 -15.53
N MET A 431 7.91 2.96 -16.56
CA MET A 431 8.56 3.77 -17.58
C MET A 431 9.25 4.99 -16.98
N ARG A 432 8.69 5.63 -15.96
CA ARG A 432 9.35 6.72 -15.26
C ARG A 432 10.66 6.28 -14.59
N LEU A 433 10.67 5.10 -14.00
CA LEU A 433 11.85 4.56 -13.31
C LEU A 433 12.99 4.17 -14.27
N THR A 434 12.72 3.95 -15.56
CA THR A 434 13.77 3.63 -16.54
C THR A 434 14.83 4.73 -16.66
N ALA A 435 14.47 5.98 -16.39
CA ALA A 435 15.43 7.11 -16.38
C ALA A 435 16.58 6.93 -15.35
N MET A 436 16.41 6.02 -14.37
CA MET A 436 17.44 5.71 -13.37
C MET A 436 18.21 4.42 -13.66
N LEU A 437 17.89 3.75 -14.76
CA LEU A 437 18.50 2.51 -15.19
C LEU A 437 19.36 2.77 -16.44
N ASN A 438 20.45 2.03 -16.57
CA ASN A 438 21.28 2.10 -17.78
C ASN A 438 20.63 1.31 -18.93
N LEU A 439 19.48 1.80 -19.40
CA LEU A 439 18.72 1.19 -20.49
C LEU A 439 18.83 2.04 -21.77
N PRO A 440 18.64 1.43 -22.93
CA PRO A 440 18.53 2.16 -24.19
C PRO A 440 17.40 3.20 -24.16
N THR A 441 17.60 4.33 -24.82
CA THR A 441 16.64 5.45 -24.83
C THR A 441 15.30 5.12 -25.50
N ASN A 442 15.26 4.09 -26.36
CA ASN A 442 14.09 3.62 -27.09
C ASN A 442 13.40 2.42 -26.43
N VAL A 443 13.79 2.05 -25.21
CA VAL A 443 13.17 0.95 -24.47
C VAL A 443 11.67 1.19 -24.28
N GLN A 444 10.87 0.13 -24.50
CA GLN A 444 9.45 0.12 -24.20
C GLN A 444 9.16 -0.86 -23.07
N ILE A 445 8.21 -0.51 -22.21
CA ILE A 445 7.90 -1.31 -21.02
C ILE A 445 6.64 -2.13 -21.27
N GLY A 446 6.72 -3.42 -20.96
CA GLY A 446 5.58 -4.33 -20.91
C GLY A 446 5.46 -5.00 -19.56
N ALA A 447 4.22 -5.19 -19.11
CA ALA A 447 3.84 -5.89 -17.90
C ALA A 447 2.71 -6.88 -18.21
N GLY A 448 2.66 -8.01 -17.51
CA GLY A 448 1.64 -9.04 -17.74
C GLY A 448 1.66 -10.14 -16.69
N GLU A 449 0.66 -11.00 -16.70
CA GLU A 449 0.57 -12.17 -15.82
C GLU A 449 1.59 -13.25 -16.20
N THR A 450 2.02 -13.26 -17.47
CA THR A 450 3.05 -14.16 -17.99
C THR A 450 4.23 -13.38 -18.55
N PHE A 451 5.38 -14.03 -18.64
CA PHE A 451 6.57 -13.46 -19.28
C PHE A 451 6.28 -13.11 -20.74
N THR A 452 5.64 -14.04 -21.48
CA THR A 452 5.32 -13.86 -22.90
C THR A 452 4.35 -12.72 -23.13
N GLU A 453 3.33 -12.53 -22.29
CA GLU A 453 2.44 -11.37 -22.38
C GLU A 453 3.21 -10.07 -22.16
N SER A 454 4.07 -10.00 -21.11
CA SER A 454 4.83 -8.80 -20.80
C SER A 454 5.74 -8.39 -21.97
N VAL A 455 6.48 -9.36 -22.54
CA VAL A 455 7.37 -9.11 -23.69
C VAL A 455 6.58 -8.72 -24.93
N TYR A 456 5.45 -9.40 -25.20
CA TYR A 456 4.57 -9.07 -26.32
C TYR A 456 4.06 -7.63 -26.25
N ARG A 457 3.59 -7.18 -25.07
CA ARG A 457 3.13 -5.81 -24.86
C ARG A 457 4.25 -4.78 -25.09
N GLY A 458 5.47 -5.09 -24.65
CA GLY A 458 6.64 -4.26 -24.91
C GLY A 458 6.98 -4.18 -26.40
N LEU A 459 6.97 -5.32 -27.11
CA LEU A 459 7.21 -5.38 -28.57
C LEU A 459 6.16 -4.58 -29.33
N GLN A 460 4.89 -4.75 -29.01
CA GLN A 460 3.79 -4.03 -29.67
C GLN A 460 3.98 -2.51 -29.55
N LYS A 461 4.41 -2.01 -28.38
CA LYS A 461 4.74 -0.59 -28.20
C LYS A 461 5.96 -0.14 -29.02
N CYS A 462 6.99 -0.99 -29.16
CA CYS A 462 8.12 -0.72 -30.03
C CYS A 462 7.66 -0.51 -31.48
N LEU A 463 6.82 -1.41 -31.98
CA LEU A 463 6.28 -1.35 -33.36
C LEU A 463 5.43 -0.09 -33.57
N VAL A 464 4.52 0.23 -32.62
CA VAL A 464 3.70 1.45 -32.69
C VAL A 464 4.56 2.71 -32.65
N GLN A 465 5.61 2.73 -31.83
CA GLN A 465 6.52 3.87 -31.76
C GLN A 465 7.27 4.08 -33.09
N GLU A 466 7.72 3.01 -33.72
CA GLU A 466 8.41 3.09 -35.00
C GLU A 466 7.45 3.52 -36.13
N MET A 467 6.22 3.00 -36.14
CA MET A 467 5.17 3.47 -37.05
C MET A 467 4.95 4.99 -36.93
N LYS A 468 4.93 5.52 -35.69
CA LYS A 468 4.79 6.98 -35.46
C LYS A 468 5.98 7.78 -35.97
N ARG A 469 7.20 7.28 -35.79
CA ARG A 469 8.42 7.95 -36.27
C ARG A 469 8.42 8.09 -37.78
N SER A 470 7.97 7.07 -38.50
CA SER A 470 7.90 7.11 -39.97
C SER A 470 6.87 8.12 -40.49
N GLN A 471 5.87 8.50 -39.68
CA GLN A 471 4.78 9.41 -40.06
C GLN A 471 5.11 10.90 -39.89
N THR A 472 6.09 11.26 -39.05
CA THR A 472 6.34 12.66 -38.67
C THR A 472 6.75 13.58 -39.81
N ASN A 473 7.19 13.05 -40.94
CA ASN A 473 7.70 13.84 -42.09
C ASN A 473 7.07 13.49 -43.44
N ASN A 474 6.13 12.50 -43.53
CA ASN A 474 5.63 11.99 -44.80
C ASN A 474 4.10 11.83 -44.82
N THR A 475 3.49 12.05 -45.97
CA THR A 475 2.12 11.63 -46.23
C THR A 475 2.05 10.10 -46.22
N VAL A 476 1.16 9.56 -45.39
CA VAL A 476 0.98 8.10 -45.27
C VAL A 476 0.21 7.56 -46.49
N SER A 477 0.82 6.65 -47.24
CA SER A 477 0.18 6.00 -48.37
C SER A 477 -0.54 4.75 -47.91
N LEU A 478 -1.85 4.67 -48.18
CA LEU A 478 -2.71 3.55 -47.79
C LEU A 478 -3.36 2.89 -48.99
N SER A 479 -3.25 1.56 -49.10
CA SER A 479 -3.95 0.77 -50.09
C SER A 479 -5.30 0.31 -49.53
N ARG A 480 -6.40 0.57 -50.27
CA ARG A 480 -7.74 0.13 -49.86
C ARG A 480 -7.82 -1.39 -49.80
N ILE A 481 -8.34 -1.91 -48.70
CA ILE A 481 -8.66 -3.33 -48.56
C ILE A 481 -10.15 -3.53 -48.34
N LYS A 482 -10.67 -4.68 -48.82
CA LYS A 482 -12.03 -5.14 -48.56
C LYS A 482 -11.97 -6.45 -47.78
N LEU A 483 -12.68 -6.50 -46.65
CA LEU A 483 -12.79 -7.72 -45.85
C LEU A 483 -13.81 -8.66 -46.51
N ASN A 484 -13.41 -9.91 -46.71
CA ASN A 484 -14.24 -10.96 -47.27
C ASN A 484 -15.00 -11.71 -46.18
N THR A 485 -14.21 -12.34 -45.26
CA THR A 485 -14.70 -13.00 -44.06
C THR A 485 -13.96 -12.46 -42.86
N VAL A 486 -14.68 -12.23 -41.75
CA VAL A 486 -14.10 -11.83 -40.49
C VAL A 486 -14.53 -12.88 -39.46
N GLU A 487 -13.62 -13.82 -39.18
CA GLU A 487 -13.86 -14.89 -38.20
C GLU A 487 -13.60 -14.36 -36.76
N ASP A 488 -12.71 -13.39 -36.61
CA ASP A 488 -12.40 -12.74 -35.34
C ASP A 488 -13.61 -12.02 -34.75
N GLU A 489 -14.12 -12.50 -33.64
CA GLU A 489 -15.34 -11.98 -33.01
C GLU A 489 -15.19 -10.53 -32.53
N GLN A 490 -14.04 -10.16 -31.98
CA GLN A 490 -13.80 -8.81 -31.52
C GLN A 490 -13.76 -7.82 -32.68
N SER A 491 -13.03 -8.13 -33.74
CA SER A 491 -13.00 -7.27 -34.94
C SER A 491 -14.39 -7.12 -35.57
N ARG A 492 -15.20 -8.18 -35.59
CA ARG A 492 -16.57 -8.14 -36.07
C ARG A 492 -17.46 -7.23 -35.25
N PHE A 493 -17.37 -7.34 -33.92
CA PHE A 493 -18.10 -6.46 -33.02
C PHE A 493 -17.69 -5.00 -33.20
N TYR A 494 -16.38 -4.70 -33.25
CA TYR A 494 -15.89 -3.31 -33.40
C TYR A 494 -16.31 -2.71 -34.75
N LEU A 495 -16.26 -3.47 -35.84
CA LEU A 495 -16.75 -3.04 -37.15
C LEU A 495 -18.24 -2.71 -37.12
N GLN A 496 -19.06 -3.58 -36.53
CA GLN A 496 -20.49 -3.38 -36.42
C GLN A 496 -20.84 -2.17 -35.55
N ALA A 497 -20.19 -2.02 -34.41
CA ALA A 497 -20.38 -0.89 -33.51
C ALA A 497 -19.98 0.43 -34.19
N LEU A 498 -18.83 0.46 -34.85
CA LEU A 498 -18.33 1.64 -35.56
C LEU A 498 -19.25 2.01 -36.73
N SER A 499 -19.69 1.01 -37.52
CA SER A 499 -20.64 1.21 -38.61
C SER A 499 -21.99 1.77 -38.15
N THR A 500 -22.47 1.34 -37.00
CA THR A 500 -23.71 1.82 -36.38
C THR A 500 -23.60 3.29 -35.92
N ILE A 501 -22.44 3.70 -35.38
CA ILE A 501 -22.25 5.05 -34.82
C ILE A 501 -21.99 6.09 -35.92
N GLN A 502 -21.19 5.76 -36.93
CA GLN A 502 -20.71 6.76 -37.90
C GLN A 502 -20.78 6.36 -39.37
N GLY A 503 -21.29 5.18 -39.70
CA GLY A 503 -21.30 4.59 -41.01
C GLY A 503 -20.09 3.69 -41.28
N GLU A 504 -20.10 2.99 -42.43
CA GLU A 504 -19.07 2.02 -42.78
C GLU A 504 -17.68 2.65 -42.84
N PRO A 505 -16.69 2.16 -42.04
CA PRO A 505 -15.34 2.73 -41.99
C PRO A 505 -14.55 2.34 -43.27
N LEU A 506 -13.63 3.21 -43.66
CA LEU A 506 -12.65 2.88 -44.69
C LEU A 506 -11.51 2.08 -44.05
N ILE A 507 -11.03 1.03 -44.71
CA ILE A 507 -9.93 0.20 -44.22
C ILE A 507 -8.78 0.28 -45.23
N GLY A 508 -7.60 0.65 -44.72
CA GLY A 508 -6.38 0.77 -45.50
C GLY A 508 -5.23 -0.06 -44.93
N LEU A 509 -4.42 -0.62 -45.82
CA LEU A 509 -3.15 -1.26 -45.49
C LEU A 509 -2.03 -0.25 -45.75
N GLY A 510 -1.23 0.04 -44.73
CA GLY A 510 -0.05 0.87 -44.82
C GLY A 510 1.24 0.08 -45.11
N GLU A 511 2.37 0.76 -45.06
CA GLU A 511 3.69 0.11 -45.15
C GLU A 511 3.93 -0.76 -43.93
N GLU A 512 4.58 -1.90 -44.12
CA GLU A 512 4.97 -2.79 -43.05
C GLU A 512 6.05 -2.13 -42.15
N VAL A 513 5.93 -2.34 -40.85
CA VAL A 513 6.92 -1.89 -39.88
C VAL A 513 7.76 -3.09 -39.44
N HIS A 514 9.01 -3.14 -39.84
CA HIS A 514 9.91 -4.27 -39.55
C HIS A 514 9.35 -5.64 -40.02
N GLY A 515 8.57 -5.65 -41.12
CA GLY A 515 7.91 -6.86 -41.65
C GLY A 515 6.57 -7.19 -40.99
N PHE A 516 6.01 -6.30 -40.16
CA PHE A 516 4.71 -6.44 -39.52
C PHE A 516 3.66 -5.56 -40.18
N PRO A 517 2.42 -6.07 -40.39
CA PRO A 517 1.36 -5.37 -41.10
C PRO A 517 0.82 -4.17 -40.31
N ALA A 518 0.70 -3.02 -40.97
CA ALA A 518 0.08 -1.81 -40.42
C ALA A 518 -1.30 -1.59 -41.04
N VAL A 519 -2.35 -1.58 -40.23
CA VAL A 519 -3.75 -1.39 -40.66
C VAL A 519 -4.27 -0.05 -40.19
N TRP A 520 -5.04 0.62 -41.02
CA TRP A 520 -5.60 1.93 -40.80
C TRP A 520 -7.12 1.96 -40.98
N ILE A 521 -7.82 2.61 -40.07
CA ILE A 521 -9.27 2.80 -40.09
C ILE A 521 -9.58 4.28 -40.29
N GLY A 522 -10.20 4.59 -41.42
CA GLY A 522 -10.68 5.94 -41.76
C GLY A 522 -12.10 6.17 -41.25
N THR A 523 -12.27 7.25 -40.52
CA THR A 523 -13.52 7.68 -39.86
C THR A 523 -13.80 9.15 -40.17
N LYS A 524 -14.96 9.68 -39.74
CA LYS A 524 -15.26 11.13 -39.79
C LYS A 524 -14.24 11.98 -39.05
N HIS A 525 -13.60 11.42 -38.02
CA HIS A 525 -12.69 12.10 -37.10
C HIS A 525 -11.22 12.01 -37.54
N GLY A 526 -10.90 11.21 -38.54
CA GLY A 526 -9.53 10.99 -39.02
C GLY A 526 -9.19 9.53 -39.22
N TRP A 527 -7.90 9.25 -39.38
CA TRP A 527 -7.36 7.91 -39.62
C TRP A 527 -6.64 7.39 -38.39
N TYR A 528 -7.00 6.19 -37.94
CA TYR A 528 -6.44 5.51 -36.79
C TYR A 528 -5.71 4.25 -37.22
N GLY A 529 -4.41 4.18 -36.95
CA GLY A 529 -3.57 3.08 -37.41
C GLY A 529 -3.00 2.28 -36.25
N SER A 530 -2.81 0.99 -36.50
CA SER A 530 -2.08 0.12 -35.57
C SER A 530 -1.21 -0.86 -36.33
N VAL A 531 -0.11 -1.26 -35.71
CA VAL A 531 0.78 -2.33 -36.15
C VAL A 531 0.88 -3.37 -35.07
N ASP A 532 0.81 -4.64 -35.45
CA ASP A 532 0.93 -5.75 -34.53
C ASP A 532 1.55 -6.96 -35.24
N THR A 533 1.80 -8.05 -34.52
CA THR A 533 2.48 -9.27 -34.99
C THR A 533 1.75 -9.97 -36.15
N ASN A 534 0.46 -9.73 -36.29
CA ASN A 534 -0.32 -10.23 -37.44
C ASN A 534 -1.44 -9.27 -37.82
N LEU A 535 -2.02 -9.50 -39.01
CA LEU A 535 -3.03 -8.63 -39.61
C LEU A 535 -4.32 -8.53 -38.80
N THR A 536 -4.79 -9.63 -38.22
CA THR A 536 -6.00 -9.64 -37.37
C THR A 536 -5.86 -8.74 -36.18
N ARG A 537 -4.74 -8.81 -35.46
CA ARG A 537 -4.47 -7.98 -34.29
C ARG A 537 -4.25 -6.51 -34.64
N SER A 538 -3.56 -6.24 -35.78
CA SER A 538 -3.42 -4.87 -36.28
C SER A 538 -4.77 -4.25 -36.61
N LEU A 539 -5.66 -5.00 -37.25
CA LEU A 539 -7.04 -4.58 -37.56
C LEU A 539 -7.85 -4.36 -36.29
N ARG A 540 -7.82 -5.31 -35.33
CA ARG A 540 -8.52 -5.24 -34.05
C ARG A 540 -8.14 -3.98 -33.28
N ASN A 541 -6.84 -3.73 -33.11
CA ASN A 541 -6.32 -2.57 -32.38
C ASN A 541 -6.68 -1.24 -33.07
N ALA A 542 -6.58 -1.17 -34.40
CA ALA A 542 -6.97 0.02 -35.16
C ALA A 542 -8.47 0.33 -35.05
N LEU A 543 -9.32 -0.69 -35.14
CA LEU A 543 -10.77 -0.57 -34.94
C LEU A 543 -11.14 -0.12 -33.54
N GLN A 544 -10.48 -0.70 -32.52
CA GLN A 544 -10.69 -0.32 -31.13
C GLN A 544 -10.33 1.16 -30.89
N GLN A 545 -9.21 1.65 -31.46
CA GLN A 545 -8.80 3.06 -31.36
C GLN A 545 -9.83 3.99 -32.03
N ALA A 546 -10.30 3.64 -33.23
CA ALA A 546 -11.32 4.40 -33.95
C ALA A 546 -12.64 4.45 -33.17
N LEU A 547 -13.04 3.32 -32.59
CA LEU A 547 -14.24 3.22 -31.76
C LEU A 547 -14.12 4.00 -30.46
N TYR A 548 -12.95 3.94 -29.79
CA TYR A 548 -12.63 4.74 -28.62
C TYR A 548 -12.82 6.24 -28.88
N LYS A 549 -12.27 6.74 -30.01
CA LYS A 549 -12.44 8.14 -30.42
C LYS A 549 -13.91 8.52 -30.64
N SER A 550 -14.65 7.62 -31.27
CA SER A 550 -16.08 7.85 -31.53
C SER A 550 -16.93 7.86 -30.26
N GLN A 551 -16.51 7.15 -29.22
CA GLN A 551 -17.17 7.10 -27.91
C GLN A 551 -16.85 8.32 -27.04
N ASN A 552 -15.57 8.76 -27.01
CA ASN A 552 -15.08 9.76 -26.05
C ASN A 552 -14.91 11.17 -26.64
N ASN A 553 -14.96 11.36 -27.95
CA ASN A 553 -14.58 12.59 -28.65
C ASN A 553 -13.11 13.06 -28.41
N GLU A 554 -12.30 12.24 -27.77
CA GLU A 554 -10.89 12.49 -27.45
C GLU A 554 -10.03 11.40 -28.11
N ASP A 555 -8.78 11.74 -28.48
CA ASP A 555 -7.84 10.77 -29.00
C ASP A 555 -7.29 9.89 -27.86
N PRO A 556 -7.01 8.59 -28.12
CA PRO A 556 -6.28 7.76 -27.17
C PRO A 556 -4.93 8.40 -26.83
N ILE A 557 -4.52 8.35 -25.56
CA ILE A 557 -3.31 9.04 -25.06
C ILE A 557 -2.06 8.70 -25.87
N ASN A 558 -1.98 7.48 -26.35
CA ASN A 558 -0.81 6.99 -27.08
C ASN A 558 -0.95 7.12 -28.60
N PHE A 559 -2.04 7.68 -29.11
CA PHE A 559 -2.24 7.77 -30.54
C PHE A 559 -3.12 8.96 -30.94
N GLN A 560 -2.57 9.90 -31.69
CA GLN A 560 -3.31 10.97 -32.32
C GLN A 560 -3.70 10.56 -33.74
N GLY A 561 -5.00 10.67 -34.06
CA GLY A 561 -5.52 10.37 -35.40
C GLY A 561 -4.89 11.28 -36.45
N LEU A 562 -4.56 10.70 -37.60
CA LEU A 562 -4.08 11.48 -38.75
C LEU A 562 -5.28 12.17 -39.44
N THR A 563 -5.03 13.41 -39.88
CA THR A 563 -6.03 14.13 -40.70
C THR A 563 -6.13 13.52 -42.11
N ALA A 564 -7.25 13.70 -42.76
CA ALA A 564 -7.43 13.24 -44.14
C ALA A 564 -6.38 13.83 -45.11
N ALA A 565 -5.87 15.04 -44.83
CA ALA A 565 -4.85 15.68 -45.63
C ALA A 565 -3.45 15.02 -45.51
N SER A 566 -3.22 14.28 -44.42
CA SER A 566 -1.96 13.56 -44.15
C SER A 566 -1.95 12.14 -44.74
N VAL A 567 -3.03 11.73 -45.42
CA VAL A 567 -3.19 10.37 -45.94
C VAL A 567 -3.46 10.39 -47.46
N LEU A 568 -2.63 9.66 -48.20
CA LEU A 568 -2.86 9.35 -49.62
C LEU A 568 -3.56 7.99 -49.72
N PHE A 569 -4.87 8.00 -49.91
CA PHE A 569 -5.66 6.79 -50.00
C PHE A 569 -5.79 6.31 -51.47
N ILE A 570 -5.22 5.14 -51.75
CA ILE A 570 -5.18 4.56 -53.13
C ILE A 570 -6.35 3.58 -53.30
N GLU A 571 -7.33 3.97 -54.11
CA GLU A 571 -8.53 3.14 -54.34
C GLU A 571 -8.35 2.05 -55.42
N LYS A 572 -7.30 2.11 -56.24
CA LYS A 572 -7.16 1.33 -57.50
C LYS A 572 -6.95 -0.18 -57.37
N ALA A 573 -6.63 -0.70 -56.18
CA ALA A 573 -6.49 -2.14 -55.98
C ALA A 573 -7.29 -2.56 -54.74
N GLN A 574 -8.52 -3.06 -54.95
CA GLN A 574 -9.25 -3.70 -53.82
C GLN A 574 -8.62 -5.07 -53.54
N ILE A 575 -7.70 -5.12 -52.59
CA ILE A 575 -7.18 -6.37 -52.06
C ILE A 575 -8.27 -6.98 -51.16
N GLN A 576 -8.73 -8.19 -51.49
CA GLN A 576 -9.70 -8.92 -50.66
C GLN A 576 -8.94 -9.76 -49.65
N ILE A 577 -9.28 -9.61 -48.38
CA ILE A 577 -8.58 -10.26 -47.24
C ILE A 577 -9.59 -10.98 -46.36
N ASN A 578 -9.21 -12.19 -45.94
CA ASN A 578 -9.89 -12.93 -44.88
C ASN A 578 -9.18 -12.67 -43.54
N ILE A 579 -9.97 -12.41 -42.51
CA ILE A 579 -9.46 -12.18 -41.15
C ILE A 579 -9.76 -13.42 -40.30
N PRO A 580 -8.73 -14.25 -39.99
CA PRO A 580 -8.90 -15.42 -39.15
C PRO A 580 -9.11 -15.02 -37.70
N ASP A 581 -9.52 -15.98 -36.85
CA ASP A 581 -9.64 -15.78 -35.42
C ASP A 581 -8.29 -15.40 -34.79
N GLY A 582 -8.24 -14.25 -34.13
CA GLY A 582 -7.04 -13.69 -33.48
C GLY A 582 -6.73 -14.30 -32.12
N ASP A 583 -7.68 -14.93 -31.45
CA ASP A 583 -7.52 -15.51 -30.12
C ASP A 583 -7.03 -16.96 -30.14
N ALA A 584 -7.00 -17.59 -31.32
CA ALA A 584 -6.49 -18.94 -31.52
C ALA A 584 -4.97 -19.08 -31.18
N GLN A 585 -4.21 -17.97 -31.11
CA GLN A 585 -2.78 -17.99 -30.91
C GLN A 585 -2.39 -17.43 -29.54
N LYS A 586 -1.73 -18.23 -28.70
CA LYS A 586 -1.13 -17.79 -27.42
C LYS A 586 0.01 -16.79 -27.67
N HIS A 587 0.29 -15.90 -26.70
CA HIS A 587 1.37 -14.91 -26.78
C HIS A 587 2.75 -15.55 -27.03
N SER A 588 3.00 -16.76 -26.52
CA SER A 588 4.22 -17.53 -26.79
C SER A 588 4.45 -17.82 -28.27
N MET A 589 3.40 -18.25 -28.99
CA MET A 589 3.48 -18.55 -30.43
C MET A 589 3.65 -17.26 -31.25
N LEU A 590 2.96 -16.18 -30.84
CA LEU A 590 3.09 -14.87 -31.49
C LEU A 590 4.50 -14.30 -31.36
N LEU A 591 5.11 -14.41 -30.18
CA LEU A 591 6.47 -13.94 -29.95
C LEU A 591 7.51 -14.75 -30.70
N GLN A 592 7.34 -16.07 -30.79
CA GLN A 592 8.24 -16.91 -31.56
C GLN A 592 8.20 -16.59 -33.05
N SER A 593 6.99 -16.43 -33.60
CA SER A 593 6.79 -15.97 -34.98
C SER A 593 7.36 -14.55 -35.19
N ALA A 594 7.16 -13.65 -34.23
CA ALA A 594 7.68 -12.29 -34.30
C ALA A 594 9.21 -12.25 -34.31
N LYS A 595 9.89 -13.10 -33.53
CA LYS A 595 11.36 -13.23 -33.52
C LYS A 595 11.90 -13.67 -34.88
N GLU A 596 11.21 -14.60 -35.56
CA GLU A 596 11.56 -15.03 -36.92
C GLU A 596 11.38 -13.91 -37.95
N VAL A 597 10.26 -13.16 -37.85
CA VAL A 597 9.99 -12.02 -38.78
C VAL A 597 11.05 -10.95 -38.59
N LEU A 598 11.39 -10.58 -37.35
CA LEU A 598 12.45 -9.62 -37.04
C LEU A 598 13.79 -10.06 -37.65
N GLY A 599 14.22 -11.33 -37.40
CA GLY A 599 15.47 -11.85 -37.95
C GLY A 599 15.55 -11.81 -39.47
N ARG A 600 14.44 -12.13 -40.18
CA ARG A 600 14.37 -12.00 -41.66
C ARG A 600 14.52 -10.55 -42.14
N ASN A 601 14.20 -9.57 -41.30
CA ASN A 601 14.33 -8.14 -41.57
C ASN A 601 15.61 -7.52 -40.98
N GLY A 602 16.60 -8.36 -40.59
CA GLY A 602 17.86 -7.88 -39.99
C GLY A 602 17.69 -7.18 -38.64
N LYS A 603 16.69 -7.58 -37.88
CA LYS A 603 16.39 -7.01 -36.56
C LYS A 603 16.45 -8.09 -35.49
N ARG A 604 16.83 -7.69 -34.27
CA ARG A 604 16.79 -8.54 -33.08
C ARG A 604 16.00 -7.90 -31.95
N LEU A 605 15.49 -8.74 -31.06
CA LEU A 605 14.74 -8.35 -29.87
C LEU A 605 15.63 -8.47 -28.64
N ASP A 606 15.94 -7.35 -28.00
CA ASP A 606 16.64 -7.30 -26.71
C ASP A 606 15.60 -7.13 -25.58
N ILE A 607 15.70 -7.96 -24.54
CA ILE A 607 14.75 -8.00 -23.42
C ILE A 607 15.51 -7.81 -22.11
N PHE A 608 14.99 -6.95 -21.26
CA PHE A 608 15.56 -6.61 -19.95
C PHE A 608 14.53 -6.85 -18.85
N GLU A 609 14.81 -7.71 -17.89
CA GLU A 609 13.99 -7.84 -16.68
C GLU A 609 14.29 -6.69 -15.72
N LEU A 610 13.25 -6.00 -15.26
CA LEU A 610 13.35 -4.85 -14.37
C LEU A 610 12.85 -5.22 -12.97
N GLU A 611 13.78 -5.35 -12.02
CA GLU A 611 13.43 -5.56 -10.61
C GLU A 611 13.31 -4.18 -9.93
N LEU A 612 12.10 -3.62 -9.94
CA LEU A 612 11.80 -2.29 -9.43
C LEU A 612 11.15 -2.35 -8.04
N GLU A 613 10.16 -3.19 -7.88
CA GLU A 613 9.38 -3.33 -6.66
C GLU A 613 9.04 -4.79 -6.37
N PRO A 614 9.29 -5.28 -5.16
CA PRO A 614 9.00 -6.68 -4.81
C PRO A 614 7.52 -7.06 -4.96
N ILE A 615 6.61 -6.12 -4.66
CA ILE A 615 5.17 -6.37 -4.73
C ILE A 615 4.67 -6.72 -6.14
N ILE A 616 5.36 -6.28 -7.17
CA ILE A 616 4.97 -6.56 -8.56
C ILE A 616 4.89 -8.07 -8.83
N LYS A 617 5.81 -8.85 -8.24
CA LYS A 617 5.84 -10.32 -8.39
C LYS A 617 4.69 -11.06 -7.68
N GLU A 618 3.88 -10.37 -6.87
CA GLU A 618 2.69 -10.96 -6.25
C GLU A 618 1.52 -11.13 -7.23
N GLY A 619 1.45 -10.30 -8.28
CA GLY A 619 0.36 -10.33 -9.25
C GLY A 619 0.81 -10.46 -10.70
N LEU A 620 2.06 -10.15 -11.01
CA LEU A 620 2.61 -10.17 -12.38
C LEU A 620 3.82 -11.10 -12.47
N ALA A 621 4.10 -11.57 -13.69
CA ALA A 621 5.33 -12.32 -13.96
C ALA A 621 6.58 -11.44 -13.79
N GLY A 622 6.43 -10.13 -14.03
CA GLY A 622 7.46 -9.13 -13.91
C GLY A 622 7.19 -7.92 -14.79
N ILE A 623 8.14 -7.02 -14.80
CA ILE A 623 8.17 -5.86 -15.70
C ILE A 623 9.38 -6.05 -16.62
N PHE A 624 9.16 -5.91 -17.93
CA PHE A 624 10.21 -6.12 -18.91
C PHE A 624 10.36 -4.89 -19.81
N GLY A 625 11.62 -4.47 -19.99
CA GLY A 625 12.02 -3.52 -21.02
C GLY A 625 12.31 -4.27 -22.31
N VAL A 626 11.75 -3.79 -23.41
CA VAL A 626 11.88 -4.40 -24.75
C VAL A 626 12.42 -3.39 -25.73
N VAL A 627 13.37 -3.80 -26.56
CA VAL A 627 13.98 -2.97 -27.60
C VAL A 627 14.14 -3.78 -28.89
N VAL A 628 13.78 -3.20 -30.02
CA VAL A 628 14.11 -3.73 -31.35
C VAL A 628 15.35 -3.01 -31.86
N ARG A 629 16.39 -3.76 -32.25
CA ARG A 629 17.66 -3.24 -32.77
C ARG A 629 18.00 -3.87 -34.11
N GLU A 630 18.94 -3.23 -34.83
CA GLU A 630 19.61 -3.86 -35.97
C GLU A 630 20.39 -5.08 -35.48
N GLU A 631 20.35 -6.15 -36.27
CA GLU A 631 21.24 -7.30 -36.09
C GLU A 631 22.61 -6.92 -36.64
N GLU A 632 23.66 -6.93 -35.81
CA GLU A 632 25.03 -6.59 -36.20
C GLU A 632 25.65 -7.65 -37.11
#